data_a6d731ed24d20c8d21c501a3332628dd
#
_entry.id   a6d731ed24d20c8d21c501a3332628dd
#
_cell.length_a   1.000
_cell.length_b   1.000
_cell.length_c   1.000
_cell.angle_alpha   90.00
_cell.angle_beta   90.00
_cell.angle_gamma   90.00
#
_symmetry.space_group_name_H-M   'P 1'
#
loop_
_entity.id
_entity.type
_entity.pdbx_description
1 polymer ?
#
loop_
_entity_poly.entity_id
_entity_poly.type
_entity_poly.pdbx_seq_one_letter_code
_entity_poly.pdbx_strand_id
1 'polypeptide(L)'
;MKVMPPLVAIKLLHTLVWAIMAGSILALPVTALLERFNAAIILTVIILAECGVPAFNEGRCPLTRLAARFTSDRADNFDIYLPNWLARHNKLIFGTLFVVNELFVLWCWAK
;
A
#
# COMPACT_ATOMS: atom_id res chain seq x y z
N MET A 1 -0.53 -26.19 -20.11
CA MET A 1 -0.82 -25.17 -19.09
C MET A 1 -0.32 -23.83 -19.58
N LYS A 2 -1.20 -22.82 -19.60
CA LYS A 2 -0.78 -21.50 -20.03
C LYS A 2 -0.07 -20.79 -18.88
N VAL A 3 1.13 -20.29 -19.16
CA VAL A 3 1.88 -19.50 -18.20
C VAL A 3 1.36 -18.07 -18.24
N MET A 4 1.12 -17.48 -17.08
CA MET A 4 0.67 -16.10 -16.98
C MET A 4 1.75 -15.16 -17.54
N PRO A 5 1.38 -14.15 -18.36
CA PRO A 5 2.37 -13.18 -18.85
C PRO A 5 3.05 -12.49 -17.66
N PRO A 6 4.37 -12.20 -17.74
CA PRO A 6 5.10 -11.59 -16.64
C PRO A 6 4.48 -10.27 -16.14
N LEU A 7 4.02 -9.42 -17.04
CA LEU A 7 3.41 -8.16 -16.66
C LEU A 7 2.13 -8.36 -15.85
N VAL A 8 1.29 -9.34 -16.26
CA VAL A 8 0.06 -9.65 -15.52
C VAL A 8 0.38 -10.14 -14.11
N ALA A 9 1.38 -11.03 -13.98
CA ALA A 9 1.81 -11.55 -12.69
C ALA A 9 2.31 -10.41 -11.79
N ILE A 10 3.10 -9.49 -12.33
CA ILE A 10 3.62 -8.34 -11.59
C ILE A 10 2.49 -7.42 -11.14
N LYS A 11 1.54 -7.13 -12.02
CA LYS A 11 0.39 -6.27 -11.69
C LYS A 11 -0.48 -6.91 -10.61
N LEU A 12 -0.70 -8.22 -10.67
CA LEU A 12 -1.48 -8.94 -9.66
C LEU A 12 -0.76 -8.91 -8.31
N LEU A 13 0.53 -9.17 -8.29
CA LEU A 13 1.32 -9.14 -7.05
C LEU A 13 1.33 -7.73 -6.46
N HIS A 14 1.55 -6.72 -7.28
CA HIS A 14 1.57 -5.33 -6.83
C HIS A 14 0.20 -4.91 -6.26
N THR A 15 -0.88 -5.33 -6.92
CA THR A 15 -2.24 -5.07 -6.43
C THR A 15 -2.50 -5.74 -5.09
N LEU A 16 -2.00 -6.97 -4.90
CA LEU A 16 -2.11 -7.68 -3.63
C LEU A 16 -1.34 -6.94 -2.52
N VAL A 17 -0.12 -6.52 -2.78
CA VAL A 17 0.68 -5.76 -1.82
C VAL A 17 -0.04 -4.46 -1.46
N TRP A 18 -0.56 -3.76 -2.46
CA TRP A 18 -1.34 -2.54 -2.23
C TRP A 18 -2.57 -2.81 -1.38
N ALA A 19 -3.30 -3.89 -1.65
CA ALA A 19 -4.52 -4.23 -0.91
C ALA A 19 -4.21 -4.52 0.56
N ILE A 20 -3.08 -5.17 0.85
CA ILE A 20 -2.63 -5.42 2.23
C ILE A 20 -2.35 -4.09 2.93
N MET A 21 -1.63 -3.19 2.28
CA MET A 21 -1.33 -1.86 2.82
C MET A 21 -2.60 -1.04 3.06
N ALA A 22 -3.44 -0.93 2.04
CA ALA A 22 -4.67 -0.15 2.12
C ALA A 22 -5.62 -0.74 3.18
N GLY A 23 -5.77 -2.06 3.21
CA GLY A 23 -6.59 -2.75 4.20
C GLY A 23 -6.06 -2.54 5.61
N SER A 24 -4.75 -2.57 5.80
CA SER A 24 -4.11 -2.31 7.10
C SER A 24 -4.39 -0.88 7.58
N ILE A 25 -4.28 0.10 6.69
CA ILE A 25 -4.56 1.50 7.03
C ILE A 25 -6.01 1.67 7.45
N LEU A 26 -6.94 1.07 6.70
CA LEU A 26 -8.37 1.16 7.01
C LEU A 26 -8.75 0.40 8.28
N ALA A 27 -7.98 -0.63 8.64
CA ALA A 27 -8.23 -1.39 9.86
C ALA A 27 -7.73 -0.69 11.13
N LEU A 28 -6.81 0.26 11.02
CA LEU A 28 -6.25 0.96 12.19
C LEU A 28 -7.31 1.58 13.10
N PRO A 29 -8.27 2.38 12.61
CA PRO A 29 -9.28 2.96 13.48
C PRO A 29 -10.18 1.90 14.12
N VAL A 30 -10.41 0.79 13.45
CA VAL A 30 -11.20 -0.30 14.01
C VAL A 30 -10.48 -0.93 15.21
N THR A 31 -9.17 -1.20 15.08
CA THR A 31 -8.39 -1.75 16.20
C THR A 31 -8.35 -0.79 17.38
N ALA A 32 -8.28 0.51 17.11
CA ALA A 32 -8.27 1.54 18.16
C ALA A 32 -9.61 1.57 18.90
N LEU A 33 -10.72 1.50 18.18
CA LEU A 33 -12.07 1.47 18.78
C LEU A 33 -12.30 0.21 19.61
N LEU A 34 -11.73 -0.91 19.21
CA LEU A 34 -11.81 -2.18 19.94
C LEU A 34 -10.77 -2.29 21.05
N GLU A 35 -9.95 -1.26 21.24
CA GLU A 35 -8.87 -1.24 22.23
C GLU A 35 -7.84 -2.36 22.04
N ARG A 36 -7.67 -2.81 20.79
CA ARG A 36 -6.70 -3.84 20.42
C ARG A 36 -5.40 -3.20 19.95
N PHE A 37 -4.69 -2.57 20.86
CA PHE A 37 -3.49 -1.79 20.51
C PHE A 37 -2.32 -2.67 20.03
N ASN A 38 -2.25 -3.94 20.45
CA ASN A 38 -1.27 -4.87 19.90
C ASN A 38 -1.48 -5.08 18.40
N ALA A 39 -2.75 -5.23 17.99
CA ALA A 39 -3.08 -5.35 16.58
C ALA A 39 -2.75 -4.06 15.83
N ALA A 40 -3.02 -2.91 16.42
CA ALA A 40 -2.69 -1.62 15.81
C ALA A 40 -1.18 -1.50 15.58
N ILE A 41 -0.36 -1.91 16.52
CA ILE A 41 1.11 -1.90 16.38
C ILE A 41 1.54 -2.80 15.23
N ILE A 42 0.98 -4.01 15.14
CA ILE A 42 1.30 -4.95 14.08
C ILE A 42 0.95 -4.34 12.71
N LEU A 43 -0.23 -3.77 12.59
CA LEU A 43 -0.65 -3.11 11.33
C LEU A 43 0.28 -1.96 10.97
N THR A 44 0.66 -1.15 11.95
CA THR A 44 1.59 -0.03 11.75
C THR A 44 2.93 -0.53 11.23
N VAL A 45 3.46 -1.60 11.80
CA VAL A 45 4.73 -2.19 11.37
C VAL A 45 4.62 -2.68 9.92
N ILE A 46 3.52 -3.35 9.56
CA ILE A 46 3.28 -3.81 8.19
C ILE A 46 3.28 -2.64 7.22
N ILE A 47 2.54 -1.57 7.55
CA ILE A 47 2.43 -0.39 6.70
C ILE A 47 3.80 0.28 6.52
N LEU A 48 4.55 0.46 7.61
CA LEU A 48 5.87 1.07 7.56
C LEU A 48 6.85 0.23 6.75
N ALA A 49 6.78 -1.08 6.87
CA ALA A 49 7.63 -1.97 6.10
C ALA A 49 7.35 -1.83 4.60
N GLU A 50 6.08 -1.81 4.22
CA GLU A 50 5.69 -1.65 2.81
C GLU A 50 6.05 -0.27 2.26
N CYS A 51 5.91 0.78 3.06
CA CYS A 51 6.29 2.13 2.67
C CYS A 51 7.81 2.33 2.65
N GLY A 52 8.53 1.62 3.52
CA GLY A 52 9.99 1.69 3.61
C GLY A 52 10.69 1.16 2.35
N VAL A 53 10.15 0.10 1.75
CA VAL A 53 10.74 -0.47 0.53
C VAL A 53 10.80 0.56 -0.60
N PRO A 54 9.70 1.26 -0.97
CA PRO A 54 9.78 2.32 -1.97
C PRO A 54 10.71 3.47 -1.55
N ALA A 55 10.73 3.83 -0.26
CA ALA A 55 11.57 4.93 0.23
C ALA A 55 13.06 4.65 -0.02
N PHE A 56 13.49 3.39 0.15
CA PHE A 56 14.87 2.98 -0.13
C PHE A 56 15.13 2.67 -1.60
N ASN A 57 14.12 2.78 -2.46
CA ASN A 57 14.20 2.48 -3.89
C ASN A 57 13.78 3.69 -4.73
N GLU A 58 14.29 4.86 -4.38
CA GLU A 58 14.06 6.13 -5.11
C GLU A 58 12.57 6.49 -5.19
N GLY A 59 11.81 6.17 -4.16
CA GLY A 59 10.38 6.48 -4.10
C GLY A 59 9.50 5.56 -4.93
N ARG A 60 10.04 4.48 -5.49
CA ARG A 60 9.32 3.55 -6.36
C ARG A 60 9.36 2.13 -5.81
N CYS A 61 8.23 1.44 -5.92
CA CYS A 61 8.18 0.01 -5.61
C CYS A 61 9.09 -0.75 -6.58
N PRO A 62 9.87 -1.75 -6.11
CA PRO A 62 10.67 -2.58 -7.03
C PRO A 62 9.83 -3.24 -8.12
N LEU A 63 8.57 -3.55 -7.84
CA LEU A 63 7.65 -4.12 -8.84
C LEU A 63 7.38 -3.15 -9.99
N THR A 64 7.37 -1.84 -9.72
CA THR A 64 7.22 -0.82 -10.76
C THR A 64 8.37 -0.87 -11.75
N ARG A 65 9.61 -0.96 -11.26
CA ARG A 65 10.78 -1.08 -12.13
C ARG A 65 10.74 -2.36 -12.94
N LEU A 66 10.34 -3.46 -12.31
CA LEU A 66 10.25 -4.74 -12.98
C LEU A 66 9.18 -4.71 -14.07
N ALA A 67 8.01 -4.13 -13.79
CA ALA A 67 6.94 -3.98 -14.77
C ALA A 67 7.38 -3.15 -15.97
N ALA A 68 8.18 -2.12 -15.75
CA ALA A 68 8.68 -1.24 -16.81
C ALA A 68 9.54 -1.98 -17.85
N ARG A 69 10.08 -3.15 -17.51
CA ARG A 69 10.85 -3.97 -18.43
C ARG A 69 9.96 -4.73 -19.44
N PHE A 70 8.67 -4.85 -19.15
CA PHE A 70 7.74 -5.66 -19.93
C PHE A 70 6.72 -4.83 -20.70
N THR A 71 6.76 -3.50 -20.58
CA THR A 71 5.84 -2.62 -21.30
C THR A 71 6.47 -1.25 -21.47
N SER A 72 6.10 -0.58 -22.57
CA SER A 72 6.45 0.84 -22.80
C SER A 72 5.38 1.78 -22.23
N ASP A 73 4.25 1.24 -21.78
CA ASP A 73 3.19 2.03 -21.13
C ASP A 73 3.74 2.71 -19.88
N ARG A 74 3.43 3.98 -19.70
CA ARG A 74 3.85 4.76 -18.52
C ARG A 74 2.68 5.52 -17.89
N ALA A 75 1.44 5.03 -18.11
CA ALA A 75 0.29 5.53 -17.37
C ALA A 75 0.50 5.28 -15.86
N ASP A 76 -0.13 6.05 -15.00
CA ASP A 76 0.08 5.94 -13.56
C ASP A 76 -0.24 4.53 -13.01
N ASN A 77 -1.10 3.79 -13.69
CA ASN A 77 -1.51 2.45 -13.29
C ASN A 77 -0.90 1.33 -14.15
N PHE A 78 0.20 1.60 -14.85
CA PHE A 78 0.76 0.59 -15.78
C PHE A 78 1.26 -0.67 -15.05
N ASP A 79 1.58 -0.55 -13.78
CA ASP A 79 2.18 -1.60 -12.97
C ASP A 79 1.22 -2.18 -11.92
N ILE A 80 -0.05 -1.78 -11.93
CA ILE A 80 -1.02 -2.19 -10.91
C ILE A 80 -2.44 -2.14 -11.47
N TYR A 81 -3.33 -2.98 -10.94
CA TYR A 81 -4.73 -3.00 -11.33
C TYR A 81 -5.56 -2.02 -10.48
N LEU A 82 -5.33 -0.74 -10.66
CA LEU A 82 -6.10 0.34 -10.03
C LEU A 82 -6.59 1.29 -11.11
N PRO A 83 -7.71 2.03 -10.87
CA PRO A 83 -8.06 3.14 -11.73
C PRO A 83 -6.90 4.13 -11.79
N ASN A 84 -6.67 4.74 -12.95
CA ASN A 84 -5.53 5.62 -13.14
C ASN A 84 -5.51 6.78 -12.14
N TRP A 85 -6.69 7.37 -11.84
CA TRP A 85 -6.78 8.46 -10.87
C TRP A 85 -6.36 8.02 -9.47
N LEU A 86 -6.71 6.80 -9.09
CA LEU A 86 -6.34 6.26 -7.77
C LEU A 86 -4.84 5.97 -7.72
N ALA A 87 -4.27 5.39 -8.77
CA ALA A 87 -2.83 5.13 -8.83
C ALA A 87 -2.04 6.44 -8.75
N ARG A 88 -2.51 7.48 -9.42
CA ARG A 88 -1.86 8.80 -9.42
C ARG A 88 -1.84 9.43 -8.04
N HIS A 89 -2.94 9.34 -7.29
CA HIS A 89 -3.11 10.01 -6.01
C HIS A 89 -2.94 9.06 -4.82
N ASN A 90 -2.51 7.84 -5.07
CA ASN A 90 -2.42 6.80 -4.04
C ASN A 90 -1.60 7.25 -2.81
N LYS A 91 -0.42 7.82 -3.03
CA LYS A 91 0.45 8.26 -1.94
C LYS A 91 -0.21 9.36 -1.10
N LEU A 92 -0.88 10.30 -1.76
CA LEU A 92 -1.56 11.40 -1.07
C LEU A 92 -2.75 10.88 -0.27
N ILE A 93 -3.60 10.07 -0.89
CA ILE A 93 -4.81 9.55 -0.25
C ILE A 93 -4.46 8.67 0.95
N PHE A 94 -3.66 7.62 0.72
CA PHE A 94 -3.37 6.66 1.79
C PHE A 94 -2.33 7.16 2.77
N GLY A 95 -1.41 8.04 2.34
CA GLY A 95 -0.50 8.71 3.25
C GLY A 95 -1.24 9.60 4.25
N THR A 96 -2.21 10.37 3.77
CA THR A 96 -3.05 11.22 4.63
C THR A 96 -3.89 10.37 5.58
N LEU A 97 -4.53 9.32 5.04
CA LEU A 97 -5.32 8.39 5.87
C LEU A 97 -4.46 7.72 6.94
N PHE A 98 -3.24 7.33 6.59
CA PHE A 98 -2.33 6.72 7.55
C PHE A 98 -2.02 7.66 8.72
N VAL A 99 -1.66 8.90 8.42
CA VAL A 99 -1.34 9.90 9.44
C VAL A 99 -2.55 10.16 10.33
N VAL A 100 -3.71 10.40 9.73
CA VAL A 100 -4.94 10.67 10.49
C VAL A 100 -5.31 9.46 11.36
N ASN A 101 -5.23 8.26 10.82
CA ASN A 101 -5.57 7.04 11.55
C ASN A 101 -4.58 6.76 12.69
N GLU A 102 -3.28 7.06 12.49
CA GLU A 102 -2.29 6.93 13.57
C GLU A 102 -2.55 7.93 14.70
N LEU A 103 -2.90 9.15 14.37
CA LEU A 103 -3.26 10.14 15.37
C LEU A 103 -4.49 9.69 16.16
N PHE A 104 -5.46 9.08 15.49
CA PHE A 104 -6.64 8.53 16.16
C PHE A 104 -6.27 7.39 17.09
N VAL A 105 -5.37 6.49 16.67
CA VAL A 105 -4.88 5.38 17.51
C VAL A 105 -4.22 5.95 18.77
N LEU A 106 -3.34 6.94 18.61
CA LEU A 106 -2.65 7.57 19.74
C LEU A 106 -3.64 8.24 20.69
N TRP A 107 -4.66 8.91 20.15
CA TRP A 107 -5.68 9.54 20.95
C TRP A 107 -6.47 8.52 21.77
N CYS A 108 -6.86 7.42 21.15
CA CYS A 108 -7.57 6.34 21.85
C CYS A 108 -6.70 5.70 22.93
N TRP A 109 -5.41 5.55 22.64
CA TRP A 109 -4.47 4.95 23.58
C TRP A 109 -4.22 5.85 24.80
N ALA A 110 -4.12 7.15 24.57
CA ALA A 110 -3.86 8.13 25.65
C ALA A 110 -5.11 8.51 26.46
N LYS A 111 -6.28 8.12 25.97
CA LYS A 111 -7.58 8.48 26.54
C LYS A 111 -7.83 7.87 27.92
#